data_172317d6f219a38c8728c9faa44aafdf
#
_entry.id   172317d6f219a38c8728c9faa44aafdf
#
_cell.length_a   1.000
_cell.length_b   1.000
_cell.length_c   1.000
_cell.angle_alpha   90.00
_cell.angle_beta   90.00
_cell.angle_gamma   90.00
#
_symmetry.space_group_name_H-M   'P 1'
#
loop_
_entity.id
_entity.type
_entity.pdbx_description
1 polymer ?
#
loop_
_entity_poly.entity_id
_entity_poly.type
_entity_poly.pdbx_seq_one_letter_code
_entity_poly.pdbx_strand_id
1 'polypeptide(L)'
;MKNKINLLQITNLVVLFFCINFANAQNLDIDVLRNINHNRNKSLDPALKGITNSLAPVSIGTPIIMYSVGLIMKDSTVKKKAIFIGEAFLASGFITFTLKKTVNRERPFVTYPDIEQVTTATGPSFPSGHASLAFATATSLSMAY
;
A
#
# COMPACT_ATOMS: atom_id res chain seq x y z
N MET A 1 27.58 2.75 39.78
CA MET A 1 27.77 1.93 38.57
C MET A 1 26.66 2.28 37.57
N LYS A 2 26.97 2.97 36.46
CA LYS A 2 25.98 3.25 35.41
C LYS A 2 25.96 2.04 34.49
N ASN A 3 24.89 1.22 34.56
CA ASN A 3 24.68 0.15 33.61
C ASN A 3 24.44 0.78 32.22
N LYS A 4 25.40 0.67 31.32
CA LYS A 4 25.20 1.01 29.90
C LYS A 4 24.35 -0.10 29.29
N ILE A 5 23.14 0.25 28.90
CA ILE A 5 22.28 -0.67 28.11
C ILE A 5 23.00 -0.95 26.79
N ASN A 6 23.31 -2.20 26.50
CA ASN A 6 23.99 -2.62 25.29
C ASN A 6 23.00 -2.60 24.10
N LEU A 7 23.50 -2.31 22.91
CA LEU A 7 22.70 -2.30 21.66
C LEU A 7 21.88 -3.59 21.51
N LEU A 8 22.44 -4.74 21.87
CA LEU A 8 21.75 -6.02 21.83
C LEU A 8 20.53 -6.07 22.77
N GLN A 9 20.62 -5.45 23.95
CA GLN A 9 19.48 -5.37 24.90
C GLN A 9 18.37 -4.47 24.37
N ILE A 10 18.72 -3.37 23.69
CA ILE A 10 17.76 -2.48 23.04
C ILE A 10 17.07 -3.23 21.87
N THR A 11 17.83 -3.95 21.06
CA THR A 11 17.27 -4.73 19.93
C THR A 11 16.31 -5.81 20.43
N ASN A 12 16.67 -6.55 21.49
CA ASN A 12 15.81 -7.57 22.10
C ASN A 12 14.53 -6.96 22.67
N LEU A 13 14.60 -5.78 23.34
CA LEU A 13 13.44 -5.06 23.85
C LEU A 13 12.49 -4.60 22.72
N VAL A 14 13.04 -4.10 21.62
CA VAL A 14 12.28 -3.68 20.45
C VAL A 14 11.59 -4.88 19.80
N VAL A 15 12.30 -6.00 19.61
CA VAL A 15 11.72 -7.24 19.08
C VAL A 15 10.61 -7.77 19.98
N LEU A 16 10.83 -7.79 21.31
CA LEU A 16 9.83 -8.22 22.29
C LEU A 16 8.59 -7.33 22.26
N PHE A 17 8.76 -6.00 22.18
CA PHE A 17 7.67 -5.04 22.06
C PHE A 17 6.83 -5.28 20.79
N PHE A 18 7.46 -5.55 19.66
CA PHE A 18 6.74 -5.92 18.43
C PHE A 18 6.01 -7.26 18.60
N CYS A 19 6.62 -8.29 19.18
CA CYS A 19 5.98 -9.59 19.37
C CYS A 19 4.72 -9.54 20.25
N ILE A 20 4.71 -8.72 21.29
CA ILE A 20 3.56 -8.59 22.22
C ILE A 20 2.35 -7.95 21.51
N ASN A 21 2.59 -7.02 20.59
CA ASN A 21 1.51 -6.35 19.86
C ASN A 21 0.82 -7.26 18.83
N PHE A 22 1.51 -8.28 18.31
CA PHE A 22 0.91 -9.22 17.35
C PHE A 22 -0.16 -10.13 17.96
N ALA A 23 -0.10 -10.42 19.27
CA ALA A 23 -0.97 -11.40 19.93
C ALA A 23 -2.43 -10.94 20.08
N ASN A 24 -2.71 -9.63 20.13
CA ASN A 24 -4.05 -9.09 20.37
C ASN A 24 -4.67 -8.35 19.17
N ALA A 25 -3.91 -8.15 18.09
CA ALA A 25 -4.33 -7.32 16.96
C ALA A 25 -5.40 -7.98 16.07
N GLN A 26 -5.46 -9.31 16.03
CA GLN A 26 -6.33 -10.02 15.08
C GLN A 26 -7.83 -9.84 15.35
N ASN A 27 -8.25 -9.80 16.61
CA ASN A 27 -9.66 -9.63 16.95
C ASN A 27 -10.12 -8.18 16.72
N LEU A 28 -9.27 -7.21 17.11
CA LEU A 28 -9.57 -5.79 16.92
C LEU A 28 -9.67 -5.41 15.42
N ASP A 29 -8.76 -5.92 14.60
CA ASP A 29 -8.74 -5.68 13.16
C ASP A 29 -10.03 -6.14 12.48
N ILE A 30 -10.51 -7.33 12.83
CA ILE A 30 -11.72 -7.87 12.21
C ILE A 30 -12.97 -7.15 12.70
N ASP A 31 -13.04 -6.77 13.97
CA ASP A 31 -14.19 -6.05 14.52
C ASP A 31 -14.31 -4.65 13.93
N VAL A 32 -13.20 -3.94 13.76
CA VAL A 32 -13.15 -2.64 13.07
C VAL A 32 -13.60 -2.81 11.60
N LEU A 33 -13.09 -3.83 10.91
CA LEU A 33 -13.45 -4.10 9.53
C LEU A 33 -14.94 -4.43 9.38
N ARG A 34 -15.51 -5.26 10.27
CA ARG A 34 -16.96 -5.55 10.31
C ARG A 34 -17.78 -4.30 10.51
N ASN A 35 -17.39 -3.47 11.47
CA ASN A 35 -18.11 -2.23 11.74
C ASN A 35 -18.12 -1.30 10.52
N ILE A 36 -16.97 -1.11 9.87
CA ILE A 36 -16.86 -0.31 8.64
C ILE A 36 -17.67 -0.95 7.50
N ASN A 37 -17.59 -2.25 7.31
CA ASN A 37 -18.24 -2.95 6.21
C ASN A 37 -19.77 -2.93 6.33
N HIS A 38 -20.31 -3.19 7.54
CA HIS A 38 -21.75 -3.25 7.77
C HIS A 38 -22.38 -1.87 7.84
N ASN A 39 -21.70 -0.87 8.42
CA ASN A 39 -22.23 0.48 8.61
C ASN A 39 -21.88 1.45 7.48
N ARG A 40 -21.24 0.97 6.38
CA ARG A 40 -20.87 1.85 5.26
C ARG A 40 -22.11 2.39 4.53
N ASN A 41 -21.98 3.60 4.03
CA ASN A 41 -23.00 4.16 3.13
C ASN A 41 -22.87 3.53 1.72
N LYS A 42 -23.72 2.56 1.40
CA LYS A 42 -23.68 1.82 0.13
C LYS A 42 -23.89 2.71 -1.11
N SER A 43 -24.50 3.88 -0.97
CA SER A 43 -24.67 4.83 -2.08
C SER A 43 -23.33 5.43 -2.56
N LEU A 44 -22.29 5.39 -1.72
CA LEU A 44 -20.94 5.84 -2.09
C LEU A 44 -20.09 4.76 -2.76
N ASP A 45 -20.50 3.49 -2.71
CA ASP A 45 -19.75 2.36 -3.29
C ASP A 45 -19.39 2.58 -4.78
N PRO A 46 -20.28 3.08 -5.67
CA PRO A 46 -19.91 3.31 -7.06
C PRO A 46 -18.82 4.37 -7.24
N ALA A 47 -18.90 5.47 -6.48
CA ALA A 47 -17.92 6.54 -6.52
C ALA A 47 -16.55 6.06 -5.99
N LEU A 48 -16.54 5.36 -4.86
CA LEU A 48 -15.32 4.80 -4.27
C LEU A 48 -14.69 3.73 -5.16
N LYS A 49 -15.51 2.89 -5.83
CA LYS A 49 -15.03 1.96 -6.86
C LYS A 49 -14.38 2.68 -8.04
N GLY A 50 -14.99 3.76 -8.52
CA GLY A 50 -14.44 4.59 -9.59
C GLY A 50 -13.05 5.12 -9.24
N ILE A 51 -12.90 5.69 -8.04
CA ILE A 51 -11.62 6.18 -7.51
C ILE A 51 -10.60 5.04 -7.40
N THR A 52 -11.00 3.91 -6.83
CA THR A 52 -10.11 2.75 -6.69
C THR A 52 -9.66 2.21 -8.05
N ASN A 53 -10.56 2.09 -9.01
CA ASN A 53 -10.25 1.57 -10.35
C ASN A 53 -9.40 2.54 -11.18
N SER A 54 -9.47 3.86 -10.93
CA SER A 54 -8.63 4.85 -11.62
C SER A 54 -7.17 4.82 -11.15
N LEU A 55 -6.88 4.23 -10.00
CA LEU A 55 -5.54 4.29 -9.41
C LEU A 55 -4.47 3.66 -10.32
N ALA A 56 -4.70 2.45 -10.83
CA ALA A 56 -3.72 1.78 -11.68
C ALA A 56 -3.44 2.55 -12.99
N PRO A 57 -4.46 2.95 -13.78
CA PRO A 57 -4.21 3.77 -14.96
C PRO A 57 -3.55 5.12 -14.67
N VAL A 58 -3.90 5.78 -13.55
CA VAL A 58 -3.26 7.04 -13.15
C VAL A 58 -1.80 6.81 -12.77
N SER A 59 -1.50 5.81 -11.95
CA SER A 59 -0.13 5.52 -11.50
C SER A 59 0.79 5.13 -12.65
N ILE A 60 0.29 4.40 -13.65
CA ILE A 60 1.04 4.02 -14.85
C ILE A 60 1.14 5.20 -15.83
N GLY A 61 0.03 5.89 -16.05
CA GLY A 61 -0.06 7.00 -17.01
C GLY A 61 0.79 8.20 -16.62
N THR A 62 0.90 8.50 -15.32
CA THR A 62 1.64 9.66 -14.83
C THR A 62 3.09 9.71 -15.33
N PRO A 63 3.97 8.72 -15.09
CA PRO A 63 5.34 8.76 -15.57
C PRO A 63 5.43 8.73 -17.11
N ILE A 64 4.54 8.02 -17.79
CA ILE A 64 4.51 7.95 -19.26
C ILE A 64 4.19 9.31 -19.87
N ILE A 65 3.12 9.96 -19.39
CA ILE A 65 2.71 11.28 -19.89
C ILE A 65 3.80 12.31 -19.60
N MET A 66 4.32 12.32 -18.37
CA MET A 66 5.40 13.25 -18.00
C MET A 66 6.66 13.06 -18.86
N TYR A 67 7.05 11.81 -19.13
CA TYR A 67 8.20 11.53 -19.98
C TYR A 67 7.95 12.01 -21.41
N SER A 68 6.75 11.78 -21.95
CA SER A 68 6.35 12.23 -23.28
C SER A 68 6.37 13.77 -23.40
N VAL A 69 5.85 14.47 -22.38
CA VAL A 69 5.93 15.94 -22.31
C VAL A 69 7.40 16.42 -22.27
N GLY A 70 8.23 15.77 -21.46
CA GLY A 70 9.66 16.09 -21.40
C GLY A 70 10.41 15.83 -22.70
N LEU A 71 9.96 14.88 -23.55
CA LEU A 71 10.50 14.67 -24.88
C LEU A 71 10.08 15.80 -25.84
N ILE A 72 8.79 16.15 -25.85
CA ILE A 72 8.25 17.20 -26.73
C ILE A 72 8.88 18.56 -26.41
N MET A 73 8.96 18.89 -25.12
CA MET A 73 9.53 20.15 -24.64
C MET A 73 11.08 20.17 -24.63
N LYS A 74 11.72 19.03 -24.95
CA LYS A 74 13.18 18.83 -24.85
C LYS A 74 13.74 19.14 -23.46
N ASP A 75 12.91 18.96 -22.43
CA ASP A 75 13.26 19.22 -21.03
C ASP A 75 13.81 17.96 -20.36
N SER A 76 15.13 17.97 -20.13
CA SER A 76 15.81 16.86 -19.47
C SER A 76 15.42 16.72 -17.98
N THR A 77 14.98 17.79 -17.32
CA THR A 77 14.57 17.76 -15.91
C THR A 77 13.25 17.02 -15.77
N VAL A 78 12.27 17.34 -16.62
CA VAL A 78 10.97 16.65 -16.63
C VAL A 78 11.14 15.17 -16.96
N LYS A 79 12.03 14.81 -17.91
CA LYS A 79 12.33 13.39 -18.21
C LYS A 79 12.92 12.65 -17.01
N LYS A 80 13.88 13.25 -16.29
CA LYS A 80 14.46 12.63 -15.09
C LYS A 80 13.44 12.44 -13.99
N LYS A 81 12.57 13.43 -13.76
CA LYS A 81 11.46 13.32 -12.80
C LYS A 81 10.49 12.18 -13.16
N ALA A 82 10.13 12.07 -14.43
CA ALA A 82 9.27 11.00 -14.93
C ALA A 82 9.89 9.60 -14.71
N ILE A 83 11.20 9.45 -15.00
CA ILE A 83 11.94 8.21 -14.75
C ILE A 83 11.92 7.88 -13.26
N PHE A 84 12.23 8.82 -12.38
CA PHE A 84 12.19 8.63 -10.92
C PHE A 84 10.82 8.14 -10.43
N ILE A 85 9.72 8.72 -10.93
CA ILE A 85 8.37 8.29 -10.57
C ILE A 85 8.10 6.86 -11.09
N GLY A 86 8.55 6.54 -12.31
CA GLY A 86 8.44 5.21 -12.88
C GLY A 86 9.23 4.15 -12.10
N GLU A 87 10.44 4.48 -11.66
CA GLU A 87 11.27 3.60 -10.82
C GLU A 87 10.61 3.34 -9.46
N ALA A 88 10.06 4.37 -8.83
CA ALA A 88 9.33 4.23 -7.57
C ALA A 88 8.09 3.32 -7.71
N PHE A 89 7.34 3.48 -8.82
CA PHE A 89 6.22 2.61 -9.18
C PHE A 89 6.65 1.15 -9.33
N LEU A 90 7.70 0.89 -10.11
CA LEU A 90 8.20 -0.47 -10.35
C LEU A 90 8.75 -1.11 -9.07
N ALA A 91 9.52 -0.37 -8.28
CA ALA A 91 10.05 -0.84 -6.99
C ALA A 91 8.93 -1.21 -6.01
N SER A 92 7.92 -0.34 -5.89
CA SER A 92 6.74 -0.61 -5.06
C SER A 92 5.97 -1.85 -5.53
N GLY A 93 5.79 -2.00 -6.84
CA GLY A 93 5.15 -3.18 -7.44
C GLY A 93 5.91 -4.47 -7.14
N PHE A 94 7.22 -4.46 -7.30
CA PHE A 94 8.09 -5.61 -7.03
C PHE A 94 8.06 -6.02 -5.55
N ILE A 95 8.21 -5.06 -4.63
CA ILE A 95 8.15 -5.32 -3.18
C ILE A 95 6.78 -5.88 -2.80
N THR A 96 5.70 -5.24 -3.31
CA THR A 96 4.33 -5.69 -3.05
C THR A 96 4.09 -7.11 -3.55
N PHE A 97 4.53 -7.43 -4.76
CA PHE A 97 4.39 -8.76 -5.32
C PHE A 97 5.15 -9.82 -4.50
N THR A 98 6.40 -9.52 -4.13
CA THR A 98 7.23 -10.41 -3.31
C THR A 98 6.58 -10.68 -1.96
N LEU A 99 6.15 -9.62 -1.26
CA LEU A 99 5.49 -9.76 0.04
C LEU A 99 4.14 -10.50 -0.06
N LYS A 100 3.38 -10.29 -1.12
CA LYS A 100 2.14 -11.08 -1.36
C LYS A 100 2.43 -12.57 -1.47
N LYS A 101 3.49 -12.94 -2.16
CA LYS A 101 3.88 -14.35 -2.35
C LYS A 101 4.43 -14.97 -1.07
N THR A 102 5.20 -14.22 -0.28
CA THR A 102 5.82 -14.75 0.95
C THR A 102 4.85 -14.82 2.11
N VAL A 103 4.04 -13.76 2.34
CA VAL A 103 3.09 -13.70 3.46
C VAL A 103 1.84 -14.51 3.16
N ASN A 104 1.35 -14.49 1.92
CA ASN A 104 0.18 -15.22 1.41
C ASN A 104 -1.05 -15.16 2.32
N ARG A 105 -1.33 -13.99 2.91
CA ARG A 105 -2.47 -13.80 3.82
C ARG A 105 -3.79 -13.89 3.06
N GLU A 106 -4.71 -14.71 3.52
CA GLU A 106 -6.06 -14.79 2.98
C GLU A 106 -6.83 -13.48 3.14
N ARG A 107 -7.84 -13.27 2.29
CA ARG A 107 -8.69 -12.09 2.38
C ARG A 107 -9.77 -12.26 3.45
N PRO A 108 -10.14 -11.17 4.16
CA PRO A 108 -11.12 -11.23 5.23
C PRO A 108 -12.44 -11.88 4.82
N PHE A 109 -12.98 -11.59 3.65
CA PHE A 109 -14.25 -12.16 3.18
C PHE A 109 -14.18 -13.66 2.85
N VAL A 110 -12.96 -14.24 2.72
CA VAL A 110 -12.77 -15.70 2.57
C VAL A 110 -12.86 -16.37 3.94
N THR A 111 -12.21 -15.76 4.95
CA THR A 111 -12.17 -16.29 6.32
C THR A 111 -13.45 -15.96 7.10
N TYR A 112 -14.07 -14.80 6.81
CA TYR A 112 -15.27 -14.29 7.47
C TYR A 112 -16.37 -13.99 6.45
N PRO A 113 -17.29 -14.96 6.21
CA PRO A 113 -18.34 -14.83 5.19
C PRO A 113 -19.37 -13.71 5.44
N ASP A 114 -19.41 -13.18 6.67
CA ASP A 114 -20.24 -12.03 7.05
C ASP A 114 -19.74 -10.70 6.48
N ILE A 115 -18.50 -10.66 5.97
CA ILE A 115 -17.92 -9.46 5.34
C ILE A 115 -18.28 -9.44 3.85
N GLU A 116 -19.04 -8.41 3.46
CA GLU A 116 -19.43 -8.21 2.06
C GLU A 116 -18.23 -7.77 1.20
N GLN A 117 -17.98 -8.54 0.14
CA GLN A 117 -16.98 -8.16 -0.87
C GLN A 117 -17.57 -7.13 -1.84
N VAL A 118 -17.10 -5.89 -1.78
CA VAL A 118 -17.60 -4.79 -2.63
C VAL A 118 -16.87 -4.71 -3.97
N THR A 119 -15.60 -5.12 -4.04
CA THR A 119 -14.77 -5.04 -5.24
C THR A 119 -14.26 -6.41 -5.66
N THR A 120 -14.07 -6.62 -6.95
CA THR A 120 -13.42 -7.82 -7.48
C THR A 120 -11.94 -7.80 -7.11
N ALA A 121 -11.58 -8.56 -6.10
CA ALA A 121 -10.20 -8.65 -5.63
C ALA A 121 -9.77 -10.10 -5.55
N THR A 122 -8.67 -10.43 -6.22
CA THR A 122 -8.10 -11.79 -6.27
C THR A 122 -6.74 -11.86 -5.60
N GLY A 123 -6.36 -13.07 -5.18
CA GLY A 123 -5.05 -13.34 -4.55
C GLY A 123 -4.90 -12.79 -3.13
N PRO A 124 -3.68 -12.83 -2.57
CA PRO A 124 -3.40 -12.49 -1.17
C PRO A 124 -3.80 -11.07 -0.77
N SER A 125 -4.24 -10.90 0.49
CA SER A 125 -4.72 -9.61 1.02
C SER A 125 -3.60 -8.65 1.37
N PHE A 126 -2.45 -9.12 1.77
CA PHE A 126 -1.34 -8.30 2.28
C PHE A 126 -0.07 -8.42 1.43
N PRO A 127 0.64 -7.31 1.21
CA PRO A 127 0.18 -5.93 1.41
C PRO A 127 -0.86 -5.51 0.37
N SER A 128 -1.54 -4.38 0.60
CA SER A 128 -2.49 -3.83 -0.37
C SER A 128 -1.78 -3.25 -1.58
N GLY A 129 -1.99 -3.85 -2.76
CA GLY A 129 -1.42 -3.33 -4.02
C GLY A 129 -1.88 -1.91 -4.35
N HIS A 130 -3.16 -1.61 -4.15
CA HIS A 130 -3.70 -0.27 -4.36
C HIS A 130 -3.08 0.76 -3.42
N ALA A 131 -2.99 0.46 -2.12
CA ALA A 131 -2.34 1.36 -1.18
C ALA A 131 -0.86 1.57 -1.51
N SER A 132 -0.12 0.50 -1.79
CA SER A 132 1.30 0.59 -2.15
C SER A 132 1.54 1.48 -3.37
N LEU A 133 0.74 1.30 -4.44
CA LEU A 133 0.85 2.11 -5.65
C LEU A 133 0.43 3.56 -5.43
N ALA A 134 -0.64 3.80 -4.66
CA ALA A 134 -1.09 5.16 -4.34
C ALA A 134 -0.01 5.95 -3.60
N PHE A 135 0.53 5.35 -2.54
CA PHE A 135 1.58 5.99 -1.75
C PHE A 135 2.89 6.17 -2.53
N ALA A 136 3.31 5.17 -3.32
CA ALA A 136 4.51 5.29 -4.15
C ALA A 136 4.37 6.42 -5.17
N THR A 137 3.23 6.51 -5.85
CA THR A 137 2.97 7.56 -6.84
C THR A 137 2.90 8.94 -6.19
N ALA A 138 2.14 9.09 -5.11
CA ALA A 138 1.98 10.37 -4.43
C ALA A 138 3.31 10.87 -3.84
N THR A 139 4.05 9.98 -3.15
CA THR A 139 5.34 10.33 -2.54
C THR A 139 6.38 10.69 -3.60
N SER A 140 6.50 9.88 -4.67
CA SER A 140 7.48 10.16 -5.73
C SER A 140 7.17 11.46 -6.48
N LEU A 141 5.88 11.78 -6.71
CA LEU A 141 5.47 13.08 -7.25
C LEU A 141 5.86 14.23 -6.31
N SER A 142 5.54 14.11 -5.02
CA SER A 142 5.88 15.15 -4.02
C SER A 142 7.39 15.37 -3.87
N MET A 143 8.21 14.32 -4.08
CA MET A 143 9.68 14.45 -4.04
C MET A 143 10.26 15.01 -5.34
N ALA A 144 9.54 14.87 -6.45
CA ALA A 144 9.94 15.38 -7.75
C ALA A 144 9.63 16.86 -7.92
N TYR A 145 8.68 17.42 -7.16
CA TYR A 145 8.16 18.79 -7.25
C TYR A 145 8.11 19.48 -5.89
#